data_c69a7ce8b06916bff4fe091ebab6e717
#
_entry.id   c69a7ce8b06916bff4fe091ebab6e717
#
_cell.length_a   1.000
_cell.length_b   1.000
_cell.length_c   1.000
_cell.angle_alpha   90.00
_cell.angle_beta   90.00
_cell.angle_gamma   90.00
#
_symmetry.space_group_name_H-M   'P 1'
#
loop_
_entity.id
_entity.type
_entity.pdbx_description
1 polymer ?
#
loop_
_entity_poly.entity_id
_entity_poly.type
_entity_poly.pdbx_seq_one_letter_code
_entity_poly.pdbx_strand_id
1 'polypeptide(L)'
;MVLEAWLDAAIGGVIGLLFGSFLNVVIYRLPKMMERQWAAELAQVEASNQGKEPPEDTQPTFNLMTPRSRCPACGHVVQWHENIPVLSYLFLRGRCSSCRTRISPRYPLVELATGALFFFCMHRWGATPTGLAWCGFSAALVALAFIDWDTTLLPDDITLPLLWAGLLASALQWTNVPLFASVMGAAAGY
;
A
#
# COMPACT_ATOMS: atom_id res chain seq x y z
N MET A 1 32.06 -0.64 5.89
CA MET A 1 31.43 -0.33 4.56
C MET A 1 30.67 -1.51 3.96
N VAL A 2 31.34 -2.66 3.58
CA VAL A 2 30.59 -3.79 2.97
C VAL A 2 29.61 -4.44 3.95
N LEU A 3 30.01 -4.69 5.18
CA LEU A 3 29.16 -5.29 6.22
C LEU A 3 27.97 -4.40 6.58
N GLU A 4 28.17 -3.11 6.67
CA GLU A 4 27.12 -2.10 6.94
C GLU A 4 26.06 -2.10 5.84
N ALA A 5 26.48 -2.13 4.56
CA ALA A 5 25.54 -2.18 3.44
C ALA A 5 24.65 -3.44 3.46
N TRP A 6 25.20 -4.59 3.87
CA TRP A 6 24.42 -5.81 4.03
C TRP A 6 23.49 -5.76 5.24
N LEU A 7 23.93 -5.10 6.33
CA LEU A 7 23.09 -4.91 7.51
C LEU A 7 21.90 -3.99 7.19
N ASP A 8 22.16 -2.84 6.55
CA ASP A 8 21.12 -1.91 6.10
C ASP A 8 20.12 -2.61 5.17
N ALA A 9 20.63 -3.41 4.23
CA ALA A 9 19.80 -4.19 3.32
C ALA A 9 18.92 -5.21 4.06
N ALA A 10 19.50 -5.96 5.01
CA ALA A 10 18.75 -6.95 5.79
C ALA A 10 17.65 -6.30 6.63
N ILE A 11 17.96 -5.21 7.32
CA ILE A 11 16.98 -4.43 8.10
C ILE A 11 15.93 -3.87 7.17
N GLY A 12 16.31 -3.27 6.04
CA GLY A 12 15.40 -2.77 5.03
C GLY A 12 14.46 -3.85 4.50
N GLY A 13 14.98 -5.04 4.20
CA GLY A 13 14.19 -6.17 3.77
C GLY A 13 13.13 -6.59 4.80
N VAL A 14 13.50 -6.69 6.08
CA VAL A 14 12.54 -7.01 7.16
C VAL A 14 11.48 -5.93 7.29
N ILE A 15 11.86 -4.65 7.27
CA ILE A 15 10.92 -3.53 7.28
C ILE A 15 10.01 -3.59 6.05
N GLY A 16 10.57 -3.91 4.88
CA GLY A 16 9.81 -4.07 3.64
C GLY A 16 8.77 -5.19 3.70
N LEU A 17 9.07 -6.32 4.36
CA LEU A 17 8.08 -7.38 4.61
C LEU A 17 6.90 -6.86 5.46
N LEU A 18 7.18 -6.11 6.52
CA LEU A 18 6.15 -5.51 7.38
C LEU A 18 5.29 -4.49 6.60
N PHE A 19 5.93 -3.62 5.81
CA PHE A 19 5.23 -2.71 4.91
C PHE A 19 4.38 -3.47 3.87
N GLY A 20 4.89 -4.54 3.29
CA GLY A 20 4.16 -5.39 2.34
C GLY A 20 2.89 -5.99 2.95
N SER A 21 2.95 -6.41 4.21
CA SER A 21 1.76 -6.87 4.94
C SER A 21 0.72 -5.75 5.09
N PHE A 22 1.15 -4.52 5.40
CA PHE A 22 0.27 -3.36 5.42
C PHE A 22 -0.26 -3.00 4.02
N LEU A 23 0.57 -3.09 2.97
CA LEU A 23 0.13 -2.84 1.59
C LEU A 23 -1.00 -3.77 1.16
N ASN A 24 -1.03 -5.02 1.62
CA ASN A 24 -2.16 -5.91 1.38
C ASN A 24 -3.48 -5.33 1.91
N VAL A 25 -3.44 -4.62 3.04
CA VAL A 25 -4.61 -3.92 3.58
C VAL A 25 -4.99 -2.74 2.71
N VAL A 26 -4.01 -1.93 2.29
CA VAL A 26 -4.22 -0.77 1.41
C VAL A 26 -4.84 -1.22 0.08
N ILE A 27 -4.23 -2.20 -0.59
CA ILE A 27 -4.67 -2.74 -1.87
C ILE A 27 -6.13 -3.20 -1.84
N TYR A 28 -6.53 -3.84 -0.73
CA TYR A 28 -7.89 -4.36 -0.59
C TYR A 28 -8.90 -3.29 -0.17
N ARG A 29 -8.50 -2.35 0.71
CA ARG A 29 -9.46 -1.43 1.35
C ARG A 29 -9.59 -0.10 0.64
N LEU A 30 -8.50 0.43 0.09
CA LEU A 30 -8.53 1.76 -0.51
C LEU A 30 -9.54 1.87 -1.66
N PRO A 31 -9.61 0.96 -2.63
CA PRO A 31 -10.64 1.02 -3.67
C PRO A 31 -12.05 0.98 -3.10
N LYS A 32 -12.30 0.13 -2.10
CA LYS A 32 -13.62 0.03 -1.45
C LYS A 32 -14.01 1.28 -0.65
N MET A 33 -13.01 1.97 -0.08
CA MET A 33 -13.25 3.26 0.58
C MET A 33 -13.64 4.31 -0.45
N MET A 34 -12.95 4.36 -1.59
CA MET A 34 -13.28 5.26 -2.70
C MET A 34 -14.67 4.98 -3.27
N GLU A 35 -15.01 3.71 -3.53
CA GLU A 35 -16.35 3.33 -4.01
C GLU A 35 -17.47 3.79 -3.05
N ARG A 36 -17.26 3.64 -1.74
CA ARG A 36 -18.23 4.11 -0.72
C ARG A 36 -18.34 5.62 -0.73
N GLN A 37 -17.23 6.33 -0.83
CA GLN A 37 -17.22 7.78 -0.88
C GLN A 37 -17.95 8.29 -2.11
N TRP A 38 -17.67 7.75 -3.29
CA TRP A 38 -18.38 8.11 -4.53
C TRP A 38 -19.88 7.80 -4.45
N ALA A 39 -20.27 6.66 -3.88
CA ALA A 39 -21.67 6.33 -3.69
C ALA A 39 -22.38 7.34 -2.77
N ALA A 40 -21.71 7.77 -1.69
CA ALA A 40 -22.26 8.79 -0.79
C ALA A 40 -22.38 10.17 -1.47
N GLU A 41 -21.37 10.57 -2.24
CA GLU A 41 -21.38 11.83 -3.01
C GLU A 41 -22.51 11.84 -4.04
N LEU A 42 -22.70 10.75 -4.79
CA LEU A 42 -23.79 10.60 -5.74
C LEU A 42 -25.15 10.70 -5.05
N ALA A 43 -25.33 10.02 -3.91
CA ALA A 43 -26.59 10.09 -3.15
C ALA A 43 -26.90 11.52 -2.64
N GLN A 44 -25.85 12.28 -2.24
CA GLN A 44 -26.00 13.68 -1.85
C GLN A 44 -26.45 14.57 -3.03
N VAL A 45 -25.82 14.39 -4.21
CA VAL A 45 -26.18 15.14 -5.43
C VAL A 45 -27.62 14.82 -5.85
N GLU A 46 -28.03 13.55 -5.81
CA GLU A 46 -29.40 13.14 -6.14
C GLU A 46 -30.41 13.73 -5.16
N ALA A 47 -30.13 13.70 -3.85
CA ALA A 47 -30.99 14.28 -2.83
C ALA A 47 -31.16 15.79 -3.04
N SER A 48 -30.04 16.49 -3.29
CA SER A 48 -30.03 17.94 -3.58
C SER A 48 -30.90 18.27 -4.81
N ASN A 49 -30.78 17.51 -5.88
CA ASN A 49 -31.55 17.70 -7.10
C ASN A 49 -33.07 17.47 -6.89
N GLN A 50 -33.43 16.63 -5.91
CA GLN A 50 -34.83 16.35 -5.54
C GLN A 50 -35.37 17.27 -4.44
N GLY A 51 -34.55 18.20 -3.92
CA GLY A 51 -34.92 19.05 -2.78
C GLY A 51 -35.17 18.29 -1.47
N LYS A 52 -34.55 17.13 -1.33
CA LYS A 52 -34.60 16.28 -0.13
C LYS A 52 -33.35 16.42 0.69
N GLU A 53 -33.45 16.16 1.99
CA GLU A 53 -32.25 16.03 2.82
C GLU A 53 -31.41 14.80 2.40
N PRO A 54 -30.07 14.93 2.37
CA PRO A 54 -29.21 13.80 2.05
C PRO A 54 -29.41 12.67 3.09
N PRO A 55 -29.31 11.40 2.67
CA PRO A 55 -29.45 10.28 3.58
C PRO A 55 -28.33 10.32 4.62
N GLU A 56 -28.69 10.13 5.91
CA GLU A 56 -27.67 9.95 6.96
C GLU A 56 -26.81 8.72 6.67
N ASP A 57 -25.48 8.89 6.76
CA ASP A 57 -24.55 7.77 6.64
C ASP A 57 -24.63 6.90 7.90
N THR A 58 -25.48 5.88 7.86
CA THR A 58 -25.64 4.89 8.92
C THR A 58 -24.67 3.71 8.80
N GLN A 59 -23.75 3.74 7.80
CA GLN A 59 -22.81 2.64 7.61
C GLN A 59 -21.70 2.64 8.67
N PRO A 60 -21.28 1.45 9.13
CA PRO A 60 -20.16 1.36 10.07
C PRO A 60 -18.87 1.90 9.43
N THR A 61 -18.08 2.58 10.25
CA THR A 61 -16.78 3.14 9.82
C THR A 61 -15.91 2.07 9.17
N PHE A 62 -15.49 2.35 7.92
CA PHE A 62 -14.62 1.49 7.15
C PHE A 62 -13.40 2.30 6.69
N ASN A 63 -12.25 2.00 7.28
CA ASN A 63 -10.99 2.66 6.96
C ASN A 63 -9.83 1.63 6.97
N LEU A 64 -8.58 2.09 6.82
CA LEU A 64 -7.42 1.21 6.81
C LEU A 64 -7.20 0.47 8.14
N MET A 65 -7.73 0.99 9.27
CA MET A 65 -7.56 0.40 10.60
C MET A 65 -8.78 -0.40 11.06
N THR A 66 -9.98 0.03 10.67
CA THR A 66 -11.25 -0.52 11.14
C THR A 66 -12.10 -1.01 9.96
N PRO A 67 -12.75 -2.17 10.06
CA PRO A 67 -12.64 -3.21 11.12
C PRO A 67 -11.31 -3.98 11.07
N ARG A 68 -10.97 -4.75 12.12
CA ARG A 68 -9.79 -5.63 12.08
C ARG A 68 -9.90 -6.65 10.95
N SER A 69 -8.74 -7.11 10.45
CA SER A 69 -8.67 -8.15 9.40
C SER A 69 -9.33 -9.43 9.88
N ARG A 70 -10.16 -10.02 9.03
CA ARG A 70 -10.95 -11.23 9.36
C ARG A 70 -10.91 -12.23 8.21
N CYS A 71 -11.02 -13.48 8.55
CA CYS A 71 -11.20 -14.53 7.55
C CYS A 71 -12.56 -14.35 6.84
N PRO A 72 -12.61 -14.29 5.51
CA PRO A 72 -13.87 -14.09 4.80
C PRO A 72 -14.84 -15.27 4.92
N ALA A 73 -14.34 -16.47 5.22
CA ALA A 73 -15.17 -17.69 5.31
C ALA A 73 -15.79 -17.91 6.69
N CYS A 74 -15.09 -17.60 7.80
CA CYS A 74 -15.56 -17.89 9.14
C CYS A 74 -15.63 -16.66 10.07
N GLY A 75 -15.21 -15.48 9.61
CA GLY A 75 -15.21 -14.28 10.45
C GLY A 75 -14.12 -14.23 11.53
N HIS A 76 -13.27 -15.27 11.66
CA HIS A 76 -12.15 -15.29 12.61
C HIS A 76 -11.30 -14.04 12.48
N VAL A 77 -11.06 -13.33 13.59
CA VAL A 77 -10.23 -12.12 13.62
C VAL A 77 -8.77 -12.53 13.61
N VAL A 78 -8.03 -12.07 12.60
CA VAL A 78 -6.59 -12.35 12.45
C VAL A 78 -5.83 -11.80 13.66
N GLN A 79 -5.10 -12.67 14.36
CA GLN A 79 -4.27 -12.31 15.49
C GLN A 79 -2.92 -11.74 15.01
N TRP A 80 -2.21 -10.99 15.87
CA TRP A 80 -0.96 -10.36 15.49
C TRP A 80 0.11 -11.37 15.03
N HIS A 81 0.18 -12.56 15.68
CA HIS A 81 1.12 -13.63 15.32
C HIS A 81 0.75 -14.35 14.01
N GLU A 82 -0.54 -14.29 13.61
CA GLU A 82 -1.02 -14.82 12.34
C GLU A 82 -0.76 -13.84 11.18
N ASN A 83 -0.34 -12.62 11.51
CA ASN A 83 -0.03 -11.55 10.55
C ASN A 83 1.48 -11.27 10.45
N ILE A 84 2.35 -12.17 10.94
CA ILE A 84 3.80 -12.07 10.73
C ILE A 84 4.08 -12.36 9.26
N PRO A 85 4.67 -11.38 8.50
CA PRO A 85 4.79 -11.50 7.07
C PRO A 85 5.50 -12.79 6.64
N VAL A 86 4.98 -13.44 5.62
CA VAL A 86 5.49 -14.69 5.02
C VAL A 86 5.53 -15.85 6.02
N LEU A 87 6.06 -15.65 7.22
CA LEU A 87 6.23 -16.71 8.21
C LEU A 87 4.90 -17.33 8.64
N SER A 88 3.90 -16.51 8.96
CA SER A 88 2.58 -17.02 9.35
C SER A 88 1.93 -17.82 8.22
N TYR A 89 2.08 -17.36 6.98
CA TYR A 89 1.58 -18.09 5.81
C TYR A 89 2.23 -19.47 5.66
N LEU A 90 3.56 -19.57 5.87
CA LEU A 90 4.29 -20.83 5.81
C LEU A 90 3.89 -21.76 6.96
N PHE A 91 3.84 -21.27 8.20
CA PHE A 91 3.45 -22.06 9.37
C PHE A 91 2.01 -22.59 9.28
N LEU A 92 1.08 -21.74 8.81
CA LEU A 92 -0.32 -22.12 8.59
C LEU A 92 -0.55 -22.88 7.27
N ARG A 93 0.51 -23.12 6.49
CA ARG A 93 0.46 -23.80 5.18
C ARG A 93 -0.57 -23.15 4.23
N GLY A 94 -0.63 -21.81 4.24
CA GLY A 94 -1.57 -21.03 3.43
C GLY A 94 -3.04 -21.26 3.77
N ARG A 95 -3.37 -21.53 5.04
CA ARG A 95 -4.75 -21.81 5.49
C ARG A 95 -5.11 -21.01 6.74
N CYS A 96 -6.39 -20.70 6.88
CA CYS A 96 -6.91 -20.07 8.09
C CYS A 96 -6.68 -20.98 9.30
N SER A 97 -6.27 -20.41 10.43
CA SER A 97 -6.04 -21.12 11.69
C SER A 97 -7.31 -21.79 12.23
N SER A 98 -8.46 -21.16 12.03
CA SER A 98 -9.77 -21.61 12.55
C SER A 98 -10.47 -22.60 11.60
N CYS A 99 -10.79 -22.16 10.36
CA CYS A 99 -11.64 -22.96 9.45
C CYS A 99 -10.86 -23.70 8.35
N ARG A 100 -9.52 -23.56 8.29
CA ARG A 100 -8.66 -24.20 7.30
C ARG A 100 -8.92 -23.82 5.83
N THR A 101 -9.75 -22.81 5.56
CA THR A 101 -9.93 -22.24 4.21
C THR A 101 -8.60 -21.74 3.67
N ARG A 102 -8.35 -21.93 2.38
CA ARG A 102 -7.11 -21.50 1.72
C ARG A 102 -7.01 -19.98 1.66
N ILE A 103 -5.84 -19.46 2.03
CA ILE A 103 -5.46 -18.05 1.91
C ILE A 103 -4.73 -17.88 0.57
N SER A 104 -5.05 -16.82 -0.17
CA SER A 104 -4.42 -16.53 -1.46
C SER A 104 -2.91 -16.38 -1.32
N PRO A 105 -2.10 -16.96 -2.23
CA PRO A 105 -0.65 -16.79 -2.26
C PRO A 105 -0.23 -15.36 -2.62
N ARG A 106 -1.16 -14.53 -3.06
CA ARG A 106 -0.95 -13.11 -3.32
C ARG A 106 -0.45 -12.36 -2.09
N TYR A 107 -0.97 -12.67 -0.90
CA TYR A 107 -0.56 -12.00 0.34
C TYR A 107 0.96 -12.11 0.59
N PRO A 108 1.55 -13.31 0.69
CA PRO A 108 3.00 -13.42 0.84
C PRO A 108 3.78 -12.95 -0.41
N LEU A 109 3.18 -12.95 -1.61
CA LEU A 109 3.82 -12.42 -2.80
C LEU A 109 4.06 -10.90 -2.68
N VAL A 110 3.06 -10.14 -2.26
CA VAL A 110 3.17 -8.69 -2.04
C VAL A 110 4.22 -8.41 -0.95
N GLU A 111 4.20 -9.17 0.14
CA GLU A 111 5.16 -9.05 1.24
C GLU A 111 6.60 -9.29 0.76
N LEU A 112 6.83 -10.38 0.04
CA LEU A 112 8.15 -10.73 -0.51
C LEU A 112 8.64 -9.71 -1.54
N ALA A 113 7.76 -9.27 -2.44
CA ALA A 113 8.10 -8.27 -3.46
C ALA A 113 8.54 -6.96 -2.80
N THR A 114 7.76 -6.47 -1.81
CA THR A 114 8.09 -5.25 -1.08
C THR A 114 9.38 -5.42 -0.27
N GLY A 115 9.54 -6.57 0.41
CA GLY A 115 10.77 -6.90 1.14
C GLY A 115 12.01 -6.92 0.25
N ALA A 116 11.92 -7.54 -0.93
CA ALA A 116 13.01 -7.60 -1.90
C ALA A 116 13.37 -6.21 -2.46
N LEU A 117 12.37 -5.38 -2.76
CA LEU A 117 12.59 -4.01 -3.23
C LEU A 117 13.26 -3.15 -2.16
N PHE A 118 12.81 -3.23 -0.92
CA PHE A 118 13.42 -2.49 0.19
C PHE A 118 14.85 -2.97 0.46
N PHE A 119 15.08 -4.29 0.44
CA PHE A 119 16.42 -4.87 0.53
C PHE A 119 17.34 -4.29 -0.56
N PHE A 120 16.86 -4.28 -1.81
CA PHE A 120 17.63 -3.74 -2.94
C PHE A 120 17.92 -2.25 -2.77
N CYS A 121 16.91 -1.44 -2.40
CA CYS A 121 17.08 -0.01 -2.20
C CYS A 121 18.10 0.29 -1.08
N MET A 122 17.98 -0.39 0.06
CA MET A 122 18.90 -0.20 1.18
C MET A 122 20.30 -0.72 0.88
N HIS A 123 20.43 -1.81 0.12
CA HIS A 123 21.74 -2.29 -0.33
C HIS A 123 22.42 -1.28 -1.26
N ARG A 124 21.65 -0.60 -2.13
CA ARG A 124 22.18 0.29 -3.16
C ARG A 124 22.50 1.69 -2.65
N TRP A 125 21.70 2.24 -1.76
CA TRP A 125 21.79 3.63 -1.28
C TRP A 125 22.00 3.73 0.24
N GLY A 126 21.95 2.62 0.98
CA GLY A 126 22.04 2.61 2.43
C GLY A 126 20.82 3.25 3.12
N ALA A 127 20.92 3.44 4.45
CA ALA A 127 19.92 4.12 5.27
C ALA A 127 20.01 5.66 5.11
N THR A 128 19.98 6.15 3.88
CA THR A 128 20.03 7.56 3.50
C THR A 128 18.64 8.08 3.11
N PRO A 129 18.42 9.42 3.06
CA PRO A 129 17.18 9.98 2.53
C PRO A 129 16.85 9.46 1.12
N THR A 130 17.86 9.28 0.28
CA THR A 130 17.72 8.69 -1.06
C THR A 130 17.22 7.26 -0.99
N GLY A 131 17.82 6.41 -0.15
CA GLY A 131 17.38 5.02 0.03
C GLY A 131 15.95 4.91 0.54
N LEU A 132 15.58 5.74 1.51
CA LEU A 132 14.22 5.81 2.05
C LEU A 132 13.21 6.31 1.01
N ALA A 133 13.56 7.32 0.19
CA ALA A 133 12.71 7.80 -0.88
C ALA A 133 12.42 6.71 -1.92
N TRP A 134 13.44 5.93 -2.30
CA TRP A 134 13.25 4.80 -3.21
C TRP A 134 12.43 3.66 -2.61
N CYS A 135 12.53 3.41 -1.30
CA CYS A 135 11.67 2.45 -0.60
C CYS A 135 10.20 2.90 -0.64
N GLY A 136 9.93 4.17 -0.31
CA GLY A 136 8.57 4.74 -0.36
C GLY A 136 7.99 4.70 -1.78
N PHE A 137 8.78 5.10 -2.79
CA PHE A 137 8.39 5.02 -4.20
C PHE A 137 8.06 3.59 -4.62
N SER A 138 8.91 2.62 -4.28
CA SER A 138 8.70 1.20 -4.61
C SER A 138 7.44 0.65 -3.94
N ALA A 139 7.19 0.99 -2.67
CA ALA A 139 5.99 0.58 -1.95
C ALA A 139 4.71 1.13 -2.61
N ALA A 140 4.72 2.41 -2.99
CA ALA A 140 3.61 3.03 -3.70
C ALA A 140 3.35 2.36 -5.06
N LEU A 141 4.40 2.06 -5.83
CA LEU A 141 4.26 1.35 -7.11
C LEU A 141 3.69 -0.07 -6.93
N VAL A 142 4.12 -0.81 -5.90
CA VAL A 142 3.55 -2.14 -5.59
C VAL A 142 2.06 -2.00 -5.30
N ALA A 143 1.66 -1.04 -4.45
CA ALA A 143 0.26 -0.82 -4.14
C ALA A 143 -0.55 -0.47 -5.39
N LEU A 144 -0.09 0.52 -6.18
CA LEU A 144 -0.76 0.96 -7.41
C LEU A 144 -0.89 -0.18 -8.43
N ALA A 145 0.17 -0.95 -8.66
CA ALA A 145 0.16 -2.07 -9.60
C ALA A 145 -0.87 -3.14 -9.24
N PHE A 146 -1.00 -3.47 -7.95
CA PHE A 146 -1.99 -4.46 -7.51
C PHE A 146 -3.41 -3.89 -7.44
N ILE A 147 -3.59 -2.60 -7.13
CA ILE A 147 -4.90 -1.94 -7.20
C ILE A 147 -5.37 -1.88 -8.64
N ASP A 148 -4.51 -1.44 -9.57
CA ASP A 148 -4.82 -1.38 -10.99
C ASP A 148 -5.16 -2.77 -11.56
N TRP A 149 -4.39 -3.79 -11.18
CA TRP A 149 -4.67 -5.18 -11.58
C TRP A 149 -6.06 -5.66 -11.16
N ASP A 150 -6.54 -5.24 -9.97
CA ASP A 150 -7.83 -5.70 -9.44
C ASP A 150 -9.00 -4.86 -9.92
N THR A 151 -8.81 -3.56 -10.06
CA THR A 151 -9.91 -2.60 -10.18
C THR A 151 -9.79 -1.67 -11.38
N THR A 152 -8.64 -1.68 -12.07
CA THR A 152 -8.29 -0.70 -13.14
C THR A 152 -8.38 0.76 -12.66
N LEU A 153 -8.19 0.99 -11.34
CA LEU A 153 -8.16 2.31 -10.72
C LEU A 153 -6.74 2.68 -10.33
N LEU A 154 -6.40 3.95 -10.51
CA LEU A 154 -5.17 4.56 -10.00
C LEU A 154 -5.55 5.65 -9.00
N PRO A 155 -5.57 5.34 -7.68
CA PRO A 155 -6.01 6.28 -6.66
C PRO A 155 -5.17 7.55 -6.59
N ASP A 156 -5.80 8.71 -6.69
CA ASP A 156 -5.14 10.02 -6.53
C ASP A 156 -4.59 10.22 -5.12
N ASP A 157 -5.16 9.54 -4.14
CA ASP A 157 -4.65 9.49 -2.76
C ASP A 157 -3.22 8.92 -2.66
N ILE A 158 -2.76 8.17 -3.68
CA ILE A 158 -1.39 7.67 -3.78
C ILE A 158 -0.62 8.43 -4.86
N THR A 159 -1.20 8.63 -6.05
CA THR A 159 -0.48 9.19 -7.20
C THR A 159 -0.08 10.65 -6.99
N LEU A 160 -0.98 11.49 -6.45
CA LEU A 160 -0.67 12.91 -6.22
C LEU A 160 0.38 13.13 -5.11
N PRO A 161 0.26 12.52 -3.91
CA PRO A 161 1.34 12.59 -2.91
C PRO A 161 2.67 12.06 -3.44
N LEU A 162 2.66 10.99 -4.24
CA LEU A 162 3.88 10.42 -4.81
C LEU A 162 4.55 11.38 -5.81
N LEU A 163 3.76 12.04 -6.65
CA LEU A 163 4.23 13.05 -7.59
C LEU A 163 4.91 14.22 -6.85
N TRP A 164 4.24 14.77 -5.82
CA TRP A 164 4.81 15.85 -5.02
C TRP A 164 6.05 15.42 -4.25
N ALA A 165 6.03 14.21 -3.68
CA ALA A 165 7.20 13.65 -3.00
C ALA A 165 8.39 13.50 -3.95
N GLY A 166 8.16 13.07 -5.20
CA GLY A 166 9.18 12.97 -6.24
C GLY A 166 9.78 14.33 -6.63
N LEU A 167 8.93 15.34 -6.79
CA LEU A 167 9.39 16.71 -7.07
C LEU A 167 10.21 17.29 -5.92
N LEU A 168 9.75 17.09 -4.67
CA LEU A 168 10.47 17.52 -3.47
C LEU A 168 11.81 16.79 -3.32
N ALA A 169 11.85 15.48 -3.54
CA ALA A 169 13.09 14.69 -3.48
C ALA A 169 14.11 15.18 -4.52
N SER A 170 13.65 15.56 -5.72
CA SER A 170 14.48 16.16 -6.75
C SER A 170 14.98 17.56 -6.35
N ALA A 171 14.11 18.41 -5.81
CA ALA A 171 14.48 19.75 -5.34
C ALA A 171 15.49 19.69 -4.17
N LEU A 172 15.36 18.71 -3.28
CA LEU A 172 16.28 18.46 -2.16
C LEU A 172 17.56 17.70 -2.57
N GLN A 173 17.71 17.40 -3.85
CA GLN A 173 18.84 16.63 -4.39
C GLN A 173 19.02 15.23 -3.77
N TRP A 174 17.92 14.63 -3.31
CA TRP A 174 17.91 13.24 -2.84
C TRP A 174 17.96 12.24 -3.99
N THR A 175 17.64 12.70 -5.20
CA THR A 175 17.76 11.94 -6.46
C THR A 175 18.76 12.63 -7.37
N ASN A 176 19.39 11.86 -8.28
CA ASN A 176 20.28 12.43 -9.30
C ASN A 176 19.54 13.02 -10.51
N VAL A 177 18.23 13.21 -10.38
CA VAL A 177 17.38 13.77 -11.44
C VAL A 177 17.23 15.27 -11.21
N PRO A 178 17.59 16.13 -12.18
CA PRO A 178 17.40 17.57 -12.06
C PRO A 178 15.90 17.93 -11.94
N LEU A 179 15.58 18.93 -11.11
CA LEU A 179 14.20 19.37 -10.90
C LEU A 179 13.48 19.68 -12.20
N PHE A 180 14.17 20.33 -13.16
CA PHE A 180 13.59 20.60 -14.48
C PHE A 180 13.14 19.33 -15.20
N ALA A 181 13.97 18.28 -15.20
CA ALA A 181 13.60 17.01 -15.81
C ALA A 181 12.44 16.33 -15.08
N SER A 182 12.39 16.43 -13.75
CA SER A 182 11.28 15.90 -12.94
C SER A 182 9.96 16.61 -13.25
N VAL A 183 9.97 17.95 -13.37
CA VAL A 183 8.78 18.74 -13.74
C VAL A 183 8.33 18.40 -15.17
N MET A 184 9.27 18.31 -16.13
CA MET A 184 8.94 17.95 -17.50
C MET A 184 8.38 16.53 -17.60
N GLY A 185 8.94 15.58 -16.83
CA GLY A 185 8.43 14.21 -16.76
C GLY A 185 7.02 14.15 -16.18
N ALA A 186 6.76 14.90 -15.11
CA ALA A 186 5.44 15.00 -14.51
C ALA A 186 4.41 15.59 -15.50
N ALA A 187 4.76 16.67 -16.19
CA ALA A 187 3.89 17.32 -17.19
C ALA A 187 3.63 16.44 -18.42
N ALA A 188 4.59 15.60 -18.81
CA ALA A 188 4.44 14.71 -19.97
C ALA A 188 3.71 13.41 -19.65
N GLY A 189 3.71 13.00 -18.37
CA GLY A 189 3.05 11.78 -17.90
C GLY A 189 1.61 11.98 -17.43
N TYR A 190 1.21 13.24 -17.21
CA TYR A 190 -0.15 13.60 -16.82
C TYR A 190 -1.00 13.85 -18.06
#